data_04a4ddcf9a63afbbd44f0ad11856b917
#
_entry.id   04a4ddcf9a63afbbd44f0ad11856b917
#
_cell.length_a   1.000
_cell.length_b   1.000
_cell.length_c   1.000
_cell.angle_alpha   90.00
_cell.angle_beta   90.00
_cell.angle_gamma   90.00
#
_symmetry.space_group_name_H-M   'P 1'
#
loop_
_entity.id
_entity.type
_entity.pdbx_description
1 polymer ?
#
loop_
_entity_poly.entity_id
_entity_poly.type
_entity_poly.pdbx_seq_one_letter_code
_entity_poly.pdbx_strand_id
1 'polypeptide(L)'
;MSITFTLNGALRRLPAETPPAMTLLDWLRAAGLTGTKEGCAEGDCGACTVVIEAPDGARAPVNACLMTVGQAHGLALRSVEGLSAPDGAPHPVQAAMLAAEATQCGFCTPGIVMSLYAHARIGGDVHEALAGNLCRCTGYRPILDAMAALPPAEDTAPPCPATDVTAFGPPEHRFFLPRSLDETLALRRDHPGAWLLAGGTDLGLRFSEHRENPAAIICLRDVAELRGIEAGEKGLSVGAAEPYAALLEVMADDAAFAGFAGLLRRLGSRQIRALGTLGGNLGTASPIGDALPPLLALGARLTLAGPDGARDMAVEDFLLGYRRNALGADEVIARVFIPRPARGAIFAAEKLSRRHDQDISAIGLAVLLERDGAVITRARIAHGGCGPMAARAPEAEAVLQGAPFTEAQARAAGDVLAQAISPMDDLRGTAEYRRAAVRNLLLRLYWREAQPDAATEIMALPTPHAPRFIAP
;
A
#
# COMPACT_ATOMS: atom_id res chain seq x y z
N MET A 1 -3.39 -27.28 16.34
CA MET A 1 -4.65 -26.50 16.24
C MET A 1 -4.85 -26.12 14.80
N SER A 2 -6.12 -25.98 14.35
CA SER A 2 -6.46 -25.81 12.92
C SER A 2 -6.72 -24.34 12.57
N ILE A 3 -6.33 -23.94 11.35
CA ILE A 3 -6.72 -22.66 10.75
C ILE A 3 -8.23 -22.70 10.49
N THR A 4 -8.95 -21.63 10.89
CA THR A 4 -10.40 -21.56 10.77
C THR A 4 -10.81 -20.17 10.28
N PHE A 5 -11.63 -20.07 9.25
CA PHE A 5 -12.18 -18.83 8.70
C PHE A 5 -13.55 -19.09 8.05
N THR A 6 -14.33 -18.05 7.85
CA THR A 6 -15.56 -18.13 7.05
C THR A 6 -15.23 -17.84 5.59
N LEU A 7 -15.71 -18.66 4.66
CA LEU A 7 -15.60 -18.42 3.23
C LEU A 7 -16.98 -18.58 2.57
N ASN A 8 -17.44 -17.53 1.92
CA ASN A 8 -18.74 -17.50 1.24
C ASN A 8 -19.89 -17.88 2.19
N GLY A 9 -19.83 -17.38 3.44
CA GLY A 9 -20.82 -17.67 4.48
C GLY A 9 -20.66 -19.04 5.18
N ALA A 10 -19.77 -19.91 4.71
CA ALA A 10 -19.54 -21.22 5.29
C ALA A 10 -18.24 -21.30 6.10
N LEU A 11 -18.31 -21.88 7.30
CA LEU A 11 -17.12 -22.09 8.13
C LEU A 11 -16.19 -23.12 7.46
N ARG A 12 -14.92 -22.75 7.32
CA ARG A 12 -13.84 -23.61 6.84
C ARG A 12 -12.86 -23.89 7.98
N ARG A 13 -12.53 -25.15 8.16
CA ARG A 13 -11.53 -25.62 9.11
C ARG A 13 -10.51 -26.45 8.33
N LEU A 14 -9.28 -25.93 8.25
CA LEU A 14 -8.21 -26.57 7.50
C LEU A 14 -7.58 -27.70 8.34
N PRO A 15 -7.06 -28.77 7.70
CA PRO A 15 -6.24 -29.78 8.38
C PRO A 15 -5.07 -29.13 9.16
N ALA A 16 -4.71 -29.75 10.29
CA ALA A 16 -3.67 -29.19 11.18
C ALA A 16 -2.28 -29.16 10.53
N GLU A 17 -2.05 -30.04 9.55
CA GLU A 17 -0.85 -30.14 8.73
C GLU A 17 -0.78 -29.10 7.59
N THR A 18 -1.83 -28.33 7.35
CA THR A 18 -1.82 -27.29 6.30
C THR A 18 -0.73 -26.27 6.60
N PRO A 19 0.25 -26.04 5.67
CA PRO A 19 1.29 -25.05 5.86
C PRO A 19 0.67 -23.65 5.98
N PRO A 20 0.85 -22.91 7.08
CA PRO A 20 0.22 -21.61 7.27
C PRO A 20 0.71 -20.54 6.28
N ALA A 21 1.89 -20.73 5.72
CA ALA A 21 2.50 -19.87 4.69
C ALA A 21 1.95 -20.13 3.28
N MET A 22 1.16 -21.22 3.07
CA MET A 22 0.47 -21.45 1.81
C MET A 22 -0.36 -20.22 1.42
N THR A 23 -0.31 -19.80 0.16
CA THR A 23 -1.13 -18.66 -0.28
C THR A 23 -2.62 -19.02 -0.25
N LEU A 24 -3.45 -18.05 0.05
CA LEU A 24 -4.91 -18.24 0.00
C LEU A 24 -5.36 -18.63 -1.41
N LEU A 25 -4.69 -18.12 -2.45
CA LEU A 25 -4.94 -18.48 -3.85
C LEU A 25 -4.69 -19.98 -4.10
N ASP A 26 -3.54 -20.51 -3.70
CA ASP A 26 -3.21 -21.92 -3.87
C ASP A 26 -4.25 -22.81 -3.18
N TRP A 27 -4.62 -22.44 -1.94
CA TRP A 27 -5.64 -23.18 -1.20
C TRP A 27 -7.02 -23.13 -1.86
N LEU A 28 -7.49 -21.95 -2.29
CA LEU A 28 -8.79 -21.79 -2.98
C LEU A 28 -8.86 -22.69 -4.21
N ARG A 29 -7.79 -22.66 -5.03
CA ARG A 29 -7.73 -23.46 -6.26
C ARG A 29 -7.67 -24.95 -5.98
N ALA A 30 -6.92 -25.38 -4.96
CA ALA A 30 -6.88 -26.76 -4.52
C ALA A 30 -8.24 -27.23 -3.96
N ALA A 31 -9.02 -26.33 -3.36
CA ALA A 31 -10.38 -26.59 -2.90
C ALA A 31 -11.44 -26.57 -4.03
N GLY A 32 -11.05 -26.43 -5.29
CA GLY A 32 -11.94 -26.40 -6.44
C GLY A 32 -12.59 -25.03 -6.74
N LEU A 33 -12.24 -23.97 -5.99
CA LEU A 33 -12.74 -22.62 -6.17
C LEU A 33 -11.84 -21.89 -7.21
N THR A 34 -11.97 -22.29 -8.47
CA THR A 34 -11.08 -21.87 -9.56
C THR A 34 -11.48 -20.56 -10.24
N GLY A 35 -12.57 -19.93 -9.80
CA GLY A 35 -12.94 -18.58 -10.22
C GLY A 35 -11.90 -17.55 -9.82
N THR A 36 -11.26 -17.72 -8.66
CA THR A 36 -10.09 -16.94 -8.28
C THR A 36 -8.88 -17.37 -9.13
N LYS A 37 -8.40 -16.47 -10.00
CA LYS A 37 -7.40 -16.80 -11.03
C LYS A 37 -5.98 -16.46 -10.59
N GLU A 38 -5.02 -17.27 -11.03
CA GLU A 38 -3.59 -16.95 -10.95
C GLU A 38 -3.14 -16.31 -12.27
N GLY A 39 -2.75 -15.03 -12.20
CA GLY A 39 -2.19 -14.32 -13.35
C GLY A 39 -0.72 -14.00 -13.14
N CYS A 40 -0.39 -13.09 -12.22
CA CYS A 40 0.99 -12.68 -11.95
C CYS A 40 1.63 -13.37 -10.74
N ALA A 41 0.84 -13.84 -9.76
CA ALA A 41 1.28 -14.32 -8.45
C ALA A 41 2.05 -13.31 -7.58
N GLU A 42 2.09 -12.03 -7.96
CA GLU A 42 2.89 -10.96 -7.33
C GLU A 42 2.06 -9.76 -6.86
N GLY A 43 0.70 -9.87 -6.86
CA GLY A 43 -0.19 -8.80 -6.40
C GLY A 43 -0.42 -7.65 -7.38
N ASP A 44 0.04 -7.75 -8.63
CA ASP A 44 -0.03 -6.68 -9.63
C ASP A 44 -1.31 -6.75 -10.50
N CYS A 45 -1.72 -7.94 -10.96
CA CYS A 45 -2.78 -8.07 -11.96
C CYS A 45 -4.21 -8.12 -11.42
N GLY A 46 -4.41 -8.38 -10.13
CA GLY A 46 -5.72 -8.44 -9.47
C GLY A 46 -6.65 -9.57 -9.89
N ALA A 47 -6.22 -10.51 -10.75
CA ALA A 47 -7.06 -11.65 -11.16
C ALA A 47 -7.42 -12.58 -9.99
N CYS A 48 -6.65 -12.51 -8.90
CA CYS A 48 -6.85 -13.26 -7.66
C CYS A 48 -7.59 -12.48 -6.57
N THR A 49 -8.20 -11.34 -6.87
CA THR A 49 -8.89 -10.53 -5.85
C THR A 49 -9.99 -11.31 -5.16
N VAL A 50 -9.96 -11.31 -3.84
CA VAL A 50 -11.02 -11.73 -2.93
C VAL A 50 -11.34 -10.58 -1.97
N VAL A 51 -12.40 -10.67 -1.18
CA VAL A 51 -12.81 -9.59 -0.26
C VAL A 51 -12.85 -10.13 1.17
N ILE A 52 -12.20 -9.42 2.08
CA ILE A 52 -12.41 -9.56 3.51
C ILE A 52 -13.67 -8.77 3.87
N GLU A 53 -14.59 -9.39 4.60
CA GLU A 53 -15.84 -8.78 5.05
C GLU A 53 -15.79 -8.64 6.58
N ALA A 54 -15.83 -7.40 7.07
CA ALA A 54 -15.88 -7.14 8.50
C ALA A 54 -17.32 -7.20 9.05
N PRO A 55 -17.51 -7.47 10.35
CA PRO A 55 -18.85 -7.58 10.95
C PRO A 55 -19.73 -6.34 10.82
N ASP A 56 -19.12 -5.16 10.72
CA ASP A 56 -19.78 -3.86 10.48
C ASP A 56 -20.17 -3.63 9.02
N GLY A 57 -19.91 -4.61 8.15
CA GLY A 57 -20.17 -4.55 6.72
C GLY A 57 -19.07 -3.87 5.90
N ALA A 58 -17.96 -3.44 6.51
CA ALA A 58 -16.82 -2.95 5.76
C ALA A 58 -16.21 -4.06 4.87
N ARG A 59 -15.72 -3.66 3.70
CA ARG A 59 -15.15 -4.56 2.71
C ARG A 59 -13.74 -4.15 2.35
N ALA A 60 -12.80 -5.09 2.41
CA ALA A 60 -11.42 -4.87 2.02
C ALA A 60 -11.05 -5.83 0.87
N PRO A 61 -10.88 -5.35 -0.38
CA PRO A 61 -10.37 -6.20 -1.45
C PRO A 61 -8.90 -6.51 -1.17
N VAL A 62 -8.49 -7.77 -1.38
CA VAL A 62 -7.12 -8.24 -1.14
C VAL A 62 -6.66 -9.19 -2.25
N ASN A 63 -5.34 -9.27 -2.45
CA ASN A 63 -4.73 -10.21 -3.38
C ASN A 63 -4.53 -11.57 -2.71
N ALA A 64 -5.31 -12.58 -3.11
CA ALA A 64 -5.20 -13.94 -2.56
C ALA A 64 -3.82 -14.59 -2.83
N CYS A 65 -3.09 -14.16 -3.86
CA CYS A 65 -1.74 -14.64 -4.14
C CYS A 65 -0.69 -14.17 -3.12
N LEU A 66 -0.92 -13.05 -2.44
CA LEU A 66 0.00 -12.52 -1.41
C LEU A 66 -0.45 -12.86 0.02
N MET A 67 -1.75 -13.01 0.24
CA MET A 67 -2.31 -13.36 1.54
C MET A 67 -2.11 -14.85 1.82
N THR A 68 -1.63 -15.20 3.01
CA THR A 68 -1.49 -16.60 3.43
C THR A 68 -2.77 -17.13 4.08
N VAL A 69 -2.95 -18.46 4.08
CA VAL A 69 -4.07 -19.08 4.83
C VAL A 69 -3.95 -18.83 6.34
N GLY A 70 -2.72 -18.64 6.85
CA GLY A 70 -2.50 -18.25 8.24
C GLY A 70 -3.09 -16.87 8.55
N GLN A 71 -2.96 -15.91 7.65
CA GLN A 71 -3.59 -14.59 7.78
C GLN A 71 -5.11 -14.64 7.65
N ALA A 72 -5.67 -15.66 6.98
CA ALA A 72 -7.12 -15.83 6.86
C ALA A 72 -7.79 -16.27 8.17
N HIS A 73 -7.04 -16.81 9.14
CA HIS A 73 -7.58 -17.29 10.40
C HIS A 73 -8.40 -16.20 11.12
N GLY A 74 -9.63 -16.54 11.54
CA GLY A 74 -10.54 -15.63 12.24
C GLY A 74 -11.27 -14.62 11.33
N LEU A 75 -11.03 -14.61 10.02
CA LEU A 75 -11.66 -13.67 9.10
C LEU A 75 -12.90 -14.27 8.38
N ALA A 76 -13.74 -13.38 7.86
CA ALA A 76 -14.76 -13.71 6.87
C ALA A 76 -14.29 -13.27 5.48
N LEU A 77 -14.31 -14.19 4.53
CA LEU A 77 -13.82 -14.01 3.17
C LEU A 77 -14.93 -14.28 2.16
N ARG A 78 -14.91 -13.53 1.07
CA ARG A 78 -15.78 -13.72 -0.09
C ARG A 78 -14.95 -13.91 -1.34
N SER A 79 -15.20 -14.98 -2.09
CA SER A 79 -14.71 -15.19 -3.44
C SER A 79 -15.86 -15.02 -4.45
N VAL A 80 -15.54 -14.97 -5.74
CA VAL A 80 -16.53 -14.78 -6.80
C VAL A 80 -17.64 -15.85 -6.80
N GLU A 81 -17.32 -17.07 -6.39
CA GLU A 81 -18.28 -18.17 -6.28
C GLU A 81 -19.36 -17.94 -5.22
N GLY A 82 -19.06 -17.09 -4.23
CA GLY A 82 -20.02 -16.77 -3.16
C GLY A 82 -20.90 -15.55 -3.42
N LEU A 83 -20.85 -14.96 -4.61
CA LEU A 83 -21.66 -13.78 -4.93
C LEU A 83 -23.07 -14.12 -5.41
N SER A 84 -23.21 -15.15 -6.26
CA SER A 84 -24.53 -15.55 -6.77
C SER A 84 -25.42 -16.06 -5.64
N ALA A 85 -26.70 -15.76 -5.75
CA ALA A 85 -27.71 -16.27 -4.81
C ALA A 85 -27.81 -17.81 -4.89
N PRO A 86 -28.35 -18.48 -3.85
CA PRO A 86 -28.50 -19.94 -3.84
C PRO A 86 -29.33 -20.51 -4.99
N ASP A 87 -30.26 -19.73 -5.55
CA ASP A 87 -31.07 -20.07 -6.73
C ASP A 87 -30.33 -19.83 -8.06
N GLY A 88 -29.07 -19.40 -8.02
CA GLY A 88 -28.25 -19.10 -9.18
C GLY A 88 -28.43 -17.69 -9.75
N ALA A 89 -29.28 -16.86 -9.16
CA ALA A 89 -29.42 -15.47 -9.60
C ALA A 89 -28.09 -14.71 -9.43
N PRO A 90 -27.64 -13.96 -10.46
CA PRO A 90 -26.38 -13.23 -10.37
C PRO A 90 -26.51 -12.07 -9.37
N HIS A 91 -25.42 -11.80 -8.64
CA HIS A 91 -25.31 -10.57 -7.83
C HIS A 91 -25.44 -9.32 -8.72
N PRO A 92 -25.97 -8.17 -8.24
CA PRO A 92 -26.10 -6.94 -9.02
C PRO A 92 -24.82 -6.54 -9.78
N VAL A 93 -23.64 -6.69 -9.19
CA VAL A 93 -22.36 -6.46 -9.87
C VAL A 93 -22.16 -7.39 -11.07
N GLN A 94 -22.49 -8.68 -10.93
CA GLN A 94 -22.38 -9.64 -12.02
C GLN A 94 -23.40 -9.32 -13.13
N ALA A 95 -24.63 -8.98 -12.75
CA ALA A 95 -25.69 -8.60 -13.68
C ALA A 95 -25.33 -7.34 -14.47
N ALA A 96 -24.78 -6.31 -13.81
CA ALA A 96 -24.32 -5.07 -14.47
C ALA A 96 -23.17 -5.35 -15.44
N MET A 97 -22.18 -6.17 -15.06
CA MET A 97 -21.10 -6.57 -15.95
C MET A 97 -21.60 -7.33 -17.20
N LEU A 98 -22.62 -8.18 -17.04
CA LEU A 98 -23.26 -8.87 -18.15
C LEU A 98 -24.03 -7.91 -19.06
N ALA A 99 -24.84 -7.03 -18.48
CA ALA A 99 -25.64 -6.04 -19.23
C ALA A 99 -24.77 -5.05 -20.04
N ALA A 100 -23.59 -4.70 -19.53
CA ALA A 100 -22.64 -3.82 -20.19
C ALA A 100 -21.67 -4.56 -21.14
N GLU A 101 -21.84 -5.88 -21.35
CA GLU A 101 -20.93 -6.72 -22.12
C GLU A 101 -19.45 -6.53 -21.71
N ALA A 102 -19.22 -6.33 -20.40
CA ALA A 102 -17.95 -5.93 -19.80
C ALA A 102 -16.91 -7.06 -19.69
N THR A 103 -17.04 -8.13 -20.49
CA THR A 103 -16.12 -9.26 -20.50
C THR A 103 -15.89 -9.76 -21.91
N GLN A 104 -14.66 -10.23 -22.20
CA GLN A 104 -14.32 -10.87 -23.47
C GLN A 104 -13.70 -12.25 -23.23
N CYS A 105 -12.37 -12.33 -22.94
CA CYS A 105 -11.75 -13.63 -22.65
C CYS A 105 -12.16 -14.20 -21.29
N GLY A 106 -12.69 -13.39 -20.35
CA GLY A 106 -13.19 -13.80 -19.04
C GLY A 106 -12.12 -13.99 -17.96
N PHE A 107 -10.81 -13.93 -18.27
CA PHE A 107 -9.75 -14.24 -17.31
C PHE A 107 -9.69 -13.27 -16.14
N CYS A 108 -9.74 -11.96 -16.39
CA CYS A 108 -9.72 -10.92 -15.36
C CYS A 108 -11.09 -10.70 -14.69
N THR A 109 -12.17 -11.18 -15.31
CA THR A 109 -13.55 -10.88 -14.91
C THR A 109 -13.86 -11.21 -13.45
N PRO A 110 -13.49 -12.38 -12.89
CA PRO A 110 -13.74 -12.67 -11.49
C PRO A 110 -13.10 -11.68 -10.52
N GLY A 111 -11.82 -11.35 -10.75
CA GLY A 111 -11.10 -10.38 -9.92
C GLY A 111 -11.69 -8.97 -10.01
N ILE A 112 -12.09 -8.52 -11.21
CA ILE A 112 -12.78 -7.24 -11.43
C ILE A 112 -14.13 -7.22 -10.70
N VAL A 113 -14.93 -8.28 -10.82
CA VAL A 113 -16.21 -8.40 -10.11
C VAL A 113 -16.01 -8.28 -8.59
N MET A 114 -14.98 -8.90 -8.02
CA MET A 114 -14.69 -8.79 -6.60
C MET A 114 -14.24 -7.37 -6.19
N SER A 115 -13.46 -6.69 -7.02
CA SER A 115 -13.08 -5.29 -6.79
C SER A 115 -14.28 -4.35 -6.86
N LEU A 116 -15.18 -4.54 -7.82
CA LEU A 116 -16.43 -3.77 -7.94
C LEU A 116 -17.40 -4.09 -6.79
N TYR A 117 -17.46 -5.35 -6.34
CA TYR A 117 -18.24 -5.75 -5.17
C TYR A 117 -17.77 -5.01 -3.89
N ALA A 118 -16.45 -4.91 -3.69
CA ALA A 118 -15.92 -4.11 -2.59
C ALA A 118 -16.21 -2.61 -2.80
N HIS A 119 -16.00 -2.10 -4.01
CA HIS A 119 -16.22 -0.69 -4.34
C HIS A 119 -17.68 -0.24 -4.15
N ALA A 120 -18.67 -1.08 -4.43
CA ALA A 120 -20.08 -0.76 -4.20
C ALA A 120 -20.39 -0.41 -2.72
N ARG A 121 -19.53 -0.83 -1.78
CA ARG A 121 -19.61 -0.49 -0.35
C ARG A 121 -18.67 0.63 0.05
N ILE A 122 -17.43 0.62 -0.48
CA ILE A 122 -16.38 1.61 -0.16
C ILE A 122 -16.69 2.97 -0.80
N GLY A 123 -17.20 2.96 -2.04
CA GLY A 123 -17.43 4.18 -2.82
C GLY A 123 -16.13 4.81 -3.37
N GLY A 124 -16.22 6.10 -3.71
CA GLY A 124 -15.11 6.88 -4.25
C GLY A 124 -14.93 6.72 -5.76
N ASP A 125 -13.70 6.89 -6.26
CA ASP A 125 -13.39 6.80 -7.67
C ASP A 125 -13.30 5.35 -8.15
N VAL A 126 -14.06 5.00 -9.18
CA VAL A 126 -14.07 3.67 -9.79
C VAL A 126 -12.76 3.35 -10.51
N HIS A 127 -12.06 4.34 -11.07
CA HIS A 127 -10.75 4.14 -11.68
C HIS A 127 -9.74 3.68 -10.63
N GLU A 128 -9.76 4.31 -9.44
CA GLU A 128 -8.94 3.88 -8.31
C GLU A 128 -9.30 2.45 -7.84
N ALA A 129 -10.59 2.10 -7.84
CA ALA A 129 -11.04 0.76 -7.48
C ALA A 129 -10.52 -0.31 -8.44
N LEU A 130 -10.39 0.03 -9.73
CA LEU A 130 -9.92 -0.86 -10.79
C LEU A 130 -8.41 -0.79 -11.05
N ALA A 131 -7.71 0.15 -10.45
CA ALA A 131 -6.25 0.32 -10.63
C ALA A 131 -5.46 -0.98 -10.38
N GLY A 132 -5.93 -1.81 -9.44
CA GLY A 132 -5.35 -3.12 -9.13
C GLY A 132 -5.83 -4.28 -9.99
N ASN A 133 -6.57 -4.05 -11.08
CA ASN A 133 -7.14 -5.12 -11.91
C ASN A 133 -6.78 -4.93 -13.39
N LEU A 134 -5.90 -5.78 -13.91
CA LEU A 134 -5.46 -5.69 -15.30
C LEU A 134 -6.42 -6.40 -16.24
N CYS A 135 -6.98 -5.66 -17.21
CA CYS A 135 -7.73 -6.20 -18.34
C CYS A 135 -7.09 -5.77 -19.66
N ARG A 136 -6.75 -6.76 -20.52
CA ARG A 136 -6.13 -6.49 -21.83
C ARG A 136 -7.15 -6.39 -22.96
N CYS A 137 -8.35 -6.92 -22.79
CA CYS A 137 -9.30 -7.14 -23.90
C CYS A 137 -10.28 -5.98 -24.09
N THR A 138 -10.90 -5.48 -22.97
CA THR A 138 -12.10 -4.62 -23.03
C THR A 138 -11.78 -3.13 -23.20
N GLY A 139 -10.55 -2.70 -22.92
CA GLY A 139 -10.21 -1.28 -22.84
C GLY A 139 -10.88 -0.54 -21.66
N TYR A 140 -11.41 -1.30 -20.67
CA TYR A 140 -12.06 -0.85 -19.44
C TYR A 140 -13.41 -0.11 -19.59
N ARG A 141 -13.71 0.50 -20.71
CA ARG A 141 -14.91 1.33 -20.87
C ARG A 141 -16.21 0.59 -20.49
N PRO A 142 -16.49 -0.64 -20.98
CA PRO A 142 -17.70 -1.36 -20.58
C PRO A 142 -17.73 -1.69 -19.08
N ILE A 143 -16.54 -1.88 -18.43
CA ILE A 143 -16.44 -2.14 -16.99
C ILE A 143 -16.81 -0.89 -16.20
N LEU A 144 -16.37 0.29 -16.63
CA LEU A 144 -16.72 1.57 -16.01
C LEU A 144 -18.23 1.85 -16.18
N ASP A 145 -18.78 1.58 -17.35
CA ASP A 145 -20.21 1.76 -17.64
C ASP A 145 -21.07 0.81 -16.78
N ALA A 146 -20.62 -0.43 -16.57
CA ALA A 146 -21.27 -1.38 -15.65
C ALA A 146 -21.34 -0.83 -14.22
N MET A 147 -20.26 -0.21 -13.74
CA MET A 147 -20.20 0.34 -12.39
C MET A 147 -21.13 1.56 -12.22
N ALA A 148 -21.23 2.40 -13.24
CA ALA A 148 -22.12 3.57 -13.20
C ALA A 148 -23.61 3.21 -13.07
N ALA A 149 -23.98 1.97 -13.41
CA ALA A 149 -25.35 1.46 -13.34
C ALA A 149 -25.67 0.76 -12.00
N LEU A 150 -24.68 0.61 -11.07
CA LEU A 150 -24.89 -0.13 -9.85
C LEU A 150 -25.57 0.68 -8.75
N PRO A 151 -26.59 0.12 -8.07
CA PRO A 151 -27.10 0.68 -6.84
C PRO A 151 -26.09 0.52 -5.70
N PRO A 152 -26.19 1.31 -4.61
CA PRO A 152 -25.46 1.07 -3.39
C PRO A 152 -25.69 -0.34 -2.85
N ALA A 153 -24.66 -0.93 -2.23
CA ALA A 153 -24.77 -2.27 -1.66
C ALA A 153 -25.59 -2.25 -0.36
N GLU A 154 -26.59 -3.13 -0.26
CA GLU A 154 -27.44 -3.32 0.93
C GLU A 154 -27.19 -4.66 1.64
N ASP A 155 -26.34 -5.51 1.11
CA ASP A 155 -26.07 -6.84 1.64
C ASP A 155 -25.28 -6.80 2.97
N THR A 156 -25.55 -7.78 3.83
CA THR A 156 -24.90 -7.95 5.13
C THR A 156 -23.68 -8.86 5.02
N ALA A 157 -22.64 -8.54 5.79
CA ALA A 157 -21.48 -9.41 5.89
C ALA A 157 -21.78 -10.66 6.73
N PRO A 158 -21.20 -11.83 6.39
CA PRO A 158 -21.28 -13.00 7.23
C PRO A 158 -20.48 -12.78 8.53
N PRO A 159 -20.85 -13.47 9.63
CA PRO A 159 -20.11 -13.35 10.88
C PRO A 159 -18.70 -13.92 10.73
N CYS A 160 -17.72 -13.22 11.34
CA CYS A 160 -16.40 -13.78 11.53
C CYS A 160 -16.44 -14.93 12.54
N PRO A 161 -15.69 -16.03 12.34
CA PRO A 161 -15.66 -17.10 13.33
C PRO A 161 -14.98 -16.63 14.61
N ALA A 162 -15.65 -16.83 15.75
CA ALA A 162 -14.99 -16.63 17.04
C ALA A 162 -13.86 -17.67 17.19
N THR A 163 -12.67 -17.22 17.50
CA THR A 163 -11.51 -18.08 17.75
C THR A 163 -10.59 -17.50 18.79
N ASP A 164 -10.20 -18.36 19.75
CA ASP A 164 -9.17 -18.04 20.74
C ASP A 164 -7.81 -18.66 20.37
N VAL A 165 -7.74 -19.30 19.20
CA VAL A 165 -6.51 -19.93 18.72
C VAL A 165 -5.56 -18.85 18.21
N THR A 166 -4.41 -18.72 18.87
CA THR A 166 -3.37 -17.75 18.50
C THR A 166 -2.11 -18.41 17.94
N ALA A 167 -2.05 -19.77 17.88
CA ALA A 167 -0.93 -20.52 17.35
C ALA A 167 -1.40 -21.80 16.64
N PHE A 168 -0.91 -22.03 15.43
CA PHE A 168 -1.26 -23.20 14.61
C PHE A 168 -0.14 -23.56 13.62
N GLY A 169 -0.38 -24.60 12.81
CA GLY A 169 0.58 -25.18 11.87
C GLY A 169 1.38 -26.32 12.48
N PRO A 170 2.05 -27.13 11.64
CA PRO A 170 2.90 -28.23 12.07
C PRO A 170 4.12 -27.69 12.87
N PRO A 171 4.79 -28.54 13.67
CA PRO A 171 5.90 -28.10 14.52
C PRO A 171 7.03 -27.39 13.77
N GLU A 172 7.30 -27.80 12.54
CA GLU A 172 8.34 -27.25 11.64
C GLU A 172 7.96 -25.94 10.96
N HIS A 173 6.67 -25.55 10.99
CA HIS A 173 6.13 -24.35 10.34
C HIS A 173 5.04 -23.72 11.21
N ARG A 174 5.46 -23.04 12.26
CA ARG A 174 4.53 -22.40 13.21
C ARG A 174 4.06 -21.03 12.74
N PHE A 175 2.80 -20.74 12.98
CA PHE A 175 2.23 -19.42 12.75
C PHE A 175 1.58 -18.92 14.04
N PHE A 176 1.96 -17.72 14.44
CA PHE A 176 1.50 -17.07 15.67
C PHE A 176 0.71 -15.81 15.32
N LEU A 177 -0.41 -15.62 16.01
CA LEU A 177 -1.27 -14.43 15.94
C LEU A 177 -1.41 -13.83 17.35
N PRO A 178 -0.34 -13.19 17.88
CA PRO A 178 -0.43 -12.54 19.19
C PRO A 178 -1.46 -11.41 19.15
N ARG A 179 -2.06 -11.14 20.31
CA ARG A 179 -3.08 -10.09 20.51
C ARG A 179 -2.55 -8.89 21.25
N SER A 180 -1.38 -9.00 21.88
CA SER A 180 -0.73 -7.94 22.62
C SER A 180 0.74 -7.80 22.24
N LEU A 181 1.30 -6.62 22.57
CA LEU A 181 2.72 -6.37 22.39
C LEU A 181 3.56 -7.29 23.28
N ASP A 182 3.16 -7.56 24.51
CA ASP A 182 3.86 -8.44 25.44
C ASP A 182 3.94 -9.88 24.90
N GLU A 183 2.83 -10.42 24.37
CA GLU A 183 2.83 -11.73 23.69
C GLU A 183 3.78 -11.73 22.48
N THR A 184 3.79 -10.64 21.70
CA THR A 184 4.65 -10.50 20.53
C THR A 184 6.13 -10.54 20.91
N LEU A 185 6.53 -9.78 21.94
CA LEU A 185 7.91 -9.74 22.44
C LEU A 185 8.34 -11.08 23.05
N ALA A 186 7.43 -11.76 23.76
CA ALA A 186 7.71 -13.12 24.25
C ALA A 186 7.97 -14.09 23.08
N LEU A 187 7.13 -14.06 22.03
CA LEU A 187 7.32 -14.88 20.85
C LEU A 187 8.61 -14.54 20.09
N ARG A 188 8.97 -13.26 20.00
CA ARG A 188 10.25 -12.83 19.39
C ARG A 188 11.46 -13.43 20.10
N ARG A 189 11.44 -13.43 21.44
CA ARG A 189 12.49 -14.02 22.27
C ARG A 189 12.55 -15.55 22.11
N ASP A 190 11.39 -16.21 22.12
CA ASP A 190 11.29 -17.66 22.05
C ASP A 190 11.56 -18.20 20.62
N HIS A 191 11.35 -17.36 19.59
CA HIS A 191 11.54 -17.68 18.18
C HIS A 191 12.36 -16.59 17.47
N PRO A 192 13.64 -16.40 17.75
CA PRO A 192 14.45 -15.29 17.21
C PRO A 192 14.58 -15.31 15.68
N GLY A 193 14.39 -16.47 15.04
CA GLY A 193 14.38 -16.62 13.58
C GLY A 193 12.99 -16.45 12.94
N ALA A 194 11.95 -16.16 13.71
CA ALA A 194 10.60 -15.99 13.17
C ALA A 194 10.51 -14.76 12.27
N TRP A 195 9.78 -14.91 11.17
CA TRP A 195 9.46 -13.78 10.30
C TRP A 195 8.35 -12.93 10.91
N LEU A 196 8.55 -11.62 10.95
CA LEU A 196 7.50 -10.68 11.32
C LEU A 196 6.64 -10.38 10.09
N LEU A 197 5.36 -10.67 10.19
CA LEU A 197 4.38 -10.48 9.12
C LEU A 197 3.33 -9.47 9.57
N ALA A 198 3.34 -8.26 8.99
CA ALA A 198 2.23 -7.31 9.13
C ALA A 198 1.20 -7.55 8.00
N GLY A 199 1.15 -6.69 6.99
CA GLY A 199 0.23 -6.85 5.86
C GLY A 199 0.60 -7.96 4.85
N GLY A 200 1.87 -8.34 4.80
CA GLY A 200 2.34 -9.41 3.91
C GLY A 200 2.55 -9.02 2.45
N THR A 201 2.35 -7.78 2.06
CA THR A 201 2.38 -7.35 0.65
C THR A 201 3.78 -7.34 0.01
N ASP A 202 4.87 -7.37 0.81
CA ASP A 202 6.24 -7.62 0.34
C ASP A 202 6.66 -9.07 0.64
N LEU A 203 6.45 -9.55 1.88
CA LEU A 203 6.78 -10.93 2.24
C LEU A 203 5.95 -11.97 1.46
N GLY A 204 4.74 -11.62 1.02
CA GLY A 204 3.89 -12.47 0.20
C GLY A 204 4.58 -12.98 -1.06
N LEU A 205 5.47 -12.19 -1.66
CA LEU A 205 6.27 -12.59 -2.83
C LEU A 205 7.21 -13.78 -2.51
N ARG A 206 7.74 -13.84 -1.31
CA ARG A 206 8.58 -14.97 -0.88
C ARG A 206 7.78 -16.27 -0.78
N PHE A 207 6.49 -16.18 -0.43
CA PHE A 207 5.60 -17.33 -0.40
C PHE A 207 5.10 -17.72 -1.79
N SER A 208 4.65 -16.74 -2.59
CA SER A 208 4.03 -16.98 -3.90
C SER A 208 5.04 -17.34 -4.99
N GLU A 209 6.13 -16.58 -5.12
CA GLU A 209 7.15 -16.76 -6.17
C GLU A 209 8.27 -17.70 -5.73
N HIS A 210 8.84 -17.45 -4.54
CA HIS A 210 10.02 -18.19 -4.09
C HIS A 210 9.64 -19.49 -3.36
N ARG A 211 8.34 -19.70 -3.06
CA ARG A 211 7.83 -20.90 -2.37
C ARG A 211 8.52 -21.16 -1.04
N GLU A 212 8.98 -20.09 -0.37
CA GLU A 212 9.62 -20.19 0.92
C GLU A 212 8.60 -20.54 2.00
N ASN A 213 9.04 -21.40 2.94
CA ASN A 213 8.19 -21.83 4.06
C ASN A 213 9.02 -21.72 5.36
N PRO A 214 9.00 -20.57 6.05
CA PRO A 214 9.79 -20.35 7.24
C PRO A 214 9.34 -21.24 8.40
N ALA A 215 10.27 -21.52 9.32
CA ALA A 215 9.99 -22.34 10.50
C ALA A 215 8.97 -21.67 11.45
N ALA A 216 8.94 -20.34 11.50
CA ALA A 216 8.00 -19.59 12.30
C ALA A 216 7.63 -18.25 11.66
N ILE A 217 6.37 -17.86 11.80
CA ILE A 217 5.82 -16.54 11.42
C ILE A 217 5.10 -15.97 12.64
N ILE A 218 5.38 -14.71 12.99
CA ILE A 218 4.63 -13.93 13.97
C ILE A 218 3.86 -12.88 13.19
N CYS A 219 2.54 -13.04 13.10
CA CYS A 219 1.66 -12.12 12.37
C CYS A 219 1.15 -11.02 13.31
N LEU A 220 1.46 -9.78 12.98
CA LEU A 220 1.20 -8.60 13.81
C LEU A 220 -0.21 -8.01 13.64
N ARG A 221 -1.04 -8.62 12.79
CA ARG A 221 -2.38 -8.11 12.41
C ARG A 221 -3.28 -7.80 13.61
N ASP A 222 -3.28 -8.66 14.61
CA ASP A 222 -4.23 -8.62 15.73
C ASP A 222 -3.62 -8.02 17.03
N VAL A 223 -2.39 -7.50 16.96
CA VAL A 223 -1.73 -6.85 18.11
C VAL A 223 -2.34 -5.47 18.33
N ALA A 224 -3.08 -5.31 19.43
CA ALA A 224 -3.88 -4.12 19.68
C ALA A 224 -3.04 -2.82 19.72
N GLU A 225 -1.88 -2.85 20.36
CA GLU A 225 -1.00 -1.67 20.54
C GLU A 225 -0.33 -1.23 19.22
N LEU A 226 -0.30 -2.12 18.22
CA LEU A 226 0.22 -1.82 16.89
C LEU A 226 -0.84 -1.29 15.93
N ARG A 227 -2.07 -1.05 16.42
CA ARG A 227 -3.21 -0.58 15.64
C ARG A 227 -3.60 0.85 16.02
N GLY A 228 -4.45 1.44 15.18
CA GLY A 228 -5.05 2.74 15.40
C GLY A 228 -4.19 3.92 14.97
N ILE A 229 -4.87 5.03 14.69
CA ILE A 229 -4.27 6.32 14.30
C ILE A 229 -4.81 7.38 15.26
N GLU A 230 -3.90 8.09 15.91
CA GLU A 230 -4.19 9.22 16.77
C GLU A 230 -3.79 10.51 16.06
N ALA A 231 -4.79 11.32 15.71
CA ALA A 231 -4.57 12.63 15.10
C ALA A 231 -4.52 13.71 16.20
N GLY A 232 -3.47 14.53 16.16
CA GLY A 232 -3.27 15.64 17.09
C GLY A 232 -2.72 16.89 16.41
N GLU A 233 -2.61 17.97 17.17
CA GLU A 233 -2.08 19.25 16.66
C GLU A 233 -0.64 19.11 16.11
N LYS A 234 0.16 18.25 16.73
CA LYS A 234 1.57 18.06 16.37
C LYS A 234 1.79 17.10 15.20
N GLY A 235 0.79 16.28 14.85
CA GLY A 235 0.90 15.28 13.80
C GLY A 235 0.03 14.05 14.05
N LEU A 236 0.38 12.97 13.34
CA LEU A 236 -0.29 11.68 13.42
C LEU A 236 0.61 10.66 14.12
N SER A 237 0.07 9.93 15.11
CA SER A 237 0.69 8.76 15.70
C SER A 237 -0.01 7.52 15.15
N VAL A 238 0.70 6.73 14.35
CA VAL A 238 0.17 5.61 13.57
C VAL A 238 0.71 4.30 14.12
N GLY A 239 -0.17 3.36 14.45
CA GLY A 239 0.23 2.01 14.81
C GLY A 239 0.94 1.32 13.64
N ALA A 240 2.03 0.62 13.89
CA ALA A 240 2.88 0.08 12.82
C ALA A 240 2.20 -0.99 11.96
N ALA A 241 1.19 -1.67 12.50
CA ALA A 241 0.38 -2.66 11.79
C ALA A 241 -0.94 -2.08 11.24
N GLU A 242 -1.13 -0.76 11.30
CA GLU A 242 -2.31 -0.12 10.70
C GLU A 242 -2.20 -0.10 9.17
N PRO A 243 -3.25 -0.55 8.44
CA PRO A 243 -3.23 -0.55 6.97
C PRO A 243 -3.13 0.85 6.36
N TYR A 244 -2.49 0.95 5.21
CA TYR A 244 -2.44 2.18 4.43
C TYR A 244 -3.82 2.74 4.07
N ALA A 245 -4.83 1.88 3.92
CA ALA A 245 -6.20 2.31 3.64
C ALA A 245 -6.72 3.25 4.75
N ALA A 246 -6.59 2.86 6.03
CA ALA A 246 -6.99 3.70 7.16
C ALA A 246 -6.15 4.99 7.27
N LEU A 247 -4.84 4.89 7.02
CA LEU A 247 -3.98 6.08 7.02
C LEU A 247 -4.37 7.07 5.91
N LEU A 248 -4.71 6.56 4.72
CA LEU A 248 -5.17 7.37 3.60
C LEU A 248 -6.46 8.11 3.93
N GLU A 249 -7.43 7.47 4.59
CA GLU A 249 -8.67 8.10 5.03
C GLU A 249 -8.40 9.29 5.94
N VAL A 250 -7.60 9.09 7.00
CA VAL A 250 -7.24 10.17 7.93
C VAL A 250 -6.47 11.31 7.26
N MET A 251 -5.54 10.99 6.35
CA MET A 251 -4.74 12.00 5.67
C MET A 251 -5.51 12.74 4.57
N ALA A 252 -6.51 12.11 3.96
CA ALA A 252 -7.32 12.73 2.90
C ALA A 252 -8.17 13.90 3.42
N ASP A 253 -8.57 13.85 4.68
CA ASP A 253 -9.37 14.89 5.33
C ASP A 253 -8.51 16.04 5.89
N ASP A 254 -7.18 15.94 5.80
CA ASP A 254 -6.25 16.92 6.36
C ASP A 254 -5.35 17.53 5.27
N ALA A 255 -5.63 18.80 4.95
CA ALA A 255 -4.89 19.54 3.92
C ALA A 255 -3.37 19.58 4.16
N ALA A 256 -2.90 19.50 5.41
CA ALA A 256 -1.48 19.47 5.73
C ALA A 256 -0.78 18.21 5.19
N PHE A 257 -1.52 17.12 5.02
CA PHE A 257 -1.02 15.84 4.51
C PHE A 257 -1.47 15.53 3.09
N ALA A 258 -2.10 16.48 2.38
CA ALA A 258 -2.65 16.27 1.02
C ALA A 258 -1.62 15.68 0.05
N GLY A 259 -0.35 16.14 0.10
CA GLY A 259 0.73 15.59 -0.73
C GLY A 259 1.01 14.11 -0.42
N PHE A 260 1.02 13.72 0.86
CA PHE A 260 1.20 12.32 1.25
C PHE A 260 -0.03 11.47 0.89
N ALA A 261 -1.24 11.97 1.13
CA ALA A 261 -2.47 11.30 0.71
C ALA A 261 -2.51 11.06 -0.81
N GLY A 262 -2.09 12.04 -1.61
CA GLY A 262 -1.96 11.91 -3.06
C GLY A 262 -0.99 10.79 -3.46
N LEU A 263 0.16 10.68 -2.78
CA LEU A 263 1.10 9.60 -2.99
C LEU A 263 0.52 8.24 -2.59
N LEU A 264 -0.16 8.16 -1.43
CA LEU A 264 -0.75 6.90 -0.95
C LEU A 264 -1.84 6.37 -1.90
N ARG A 265 -2.61 7.23 -2.56
CA ARG A 265 -3.57 6.79 -3.61
C ARG A 265 -2.86 6.05 -4.75
N ARG A 266 -1.61 6.41 -5.05
CA ARG A 266 -0.77 5.79 -6.08
C ARG A 266 0.15 4.68 -5.55
N LEU A 267 0.12 4.40 -4.24
CA LEU A 267 0.87 3.32 -3.63
C LEU A 267 0.12 2.00 -3.86
N GLY A 268 0.62 1.18 -4.78
CA GLY A 268 -0.03 -0.07 -5.16
C GLY A 268 -1.48 0.13 -5.58
N SER A 269 -2.33 -0.81 -5.22
CA SER A 269 -3.78 -0.80 -5.43
C SER A 269 -4.56 -0.73 -4.12
N ARG A 270 -5.88 -0.69 -4.20
CA ARG A 270 -6.74 -0.87 -3.01
C ARG A 270 -6.45 -2.20 -2.31
N GLN A 271 -6.21 -3.26 -3.07
CA GLN A 271 -5.86 -4.58 -2.53
C GLN A 271 -4.55 -4.56 -1.74
N ILE A 272 -3.56 -3.83 -2.22
CA ILE A 272 -2.27 -3.65 -1.53
C ILE A 272 -2.45 -2.76 -0.30
N ARG A 273 -3.15 -1.63 -0.42
CA ARG A 273 -3.36 -0.70 0.71
C ARG A 273 -4.24 -1.27 1.82
N ALA A 274 -5.12 -2.22 1.50
CA ALA A 274 -5.96 -2.91 2.49
C ALA A 274 -5.15 -3.74 3.51
N LEU A 275 -3.98 -4.19 3.14
CA LEU A 275 -3.10 -5.01 4.00
C LEU A 275 -1.76 -4.36 4.32
N GLY A 276 -1.15 -3.65 3.35
CA GLY A 276 0.16 -3.03 3.51
C GLY A 276 0.17 -1.97 4.61
N THR A 277 1.29 -1.86 5.35
CA THR A 277 1.41 -1.00 6.54
C THR A 277 2.67 -0.14 6.50
N LEU A 278 2.68 0.97 7.25
CA LEU A 278 3.90 1.78 7.42
C LEU A 278 5.02 0.98 8.08
N GLY A 279 4.69 0.23 9.15
CA GLY A 279 5.68 -0.59 9.85
C GLY A 279 6.29 -1.66 8.94
N GLY A 280 5.47 -2.32 8.09
CA GLY A 280 5.96 -3.27 7.08
C GLY A 280 6.91 -2.61 6.06
N ASN A 281 6.56 -1.43 5.55
CA ASN A 281 7.38 -0.70 4.58
C ASN A 281 8.74 -0.27 5.19
N LEU A 282 8.72 0.23 6.43
CA LEU A 282 9.93 0.57 7.19
C LEU A 282 10.78 -0.67 7.50
N GLY A 283 10.14 -1.76 7.96
CA GLY A 283 10.82 -3.03 8.26
C GLY A 283 11.48 -3.64 7.03
N THR A 284 10.88 -3.52 5.85
CA THR A 284 11.48 -3.94 4.57
C THR A 284 12.64 -3.04 4.14
N ALA A 285 12.62 -1.74 4.49
CA ALA A 285 13.62 -0.73 4.11
C ALA A 285 13.99 -0.76 2.61
N SER A 286 12.96 -0.93 1.75
CA SER A 286 13.17 -0.97 0.30
C SER A 286 13.61 0.40 -0.23
N PRO A 287 14.62 0.51 -1.10
CA PRO A 287 15.04 1.79 -1.70
C PRO A 287 13.95 2.45 -2.54
N ILE A 288 12.94 1.68 -2.94
CA ILE A 288 11.79 2.13 -3.73
C ILE A 288 10.49 2.18 -2.91
N GLY A 289 10.57 2.09 -1.58
CA GLY A 289 9.40 2.20 -0.69
C GLY A 289 8.81 3.60 -0.76
N ASP A 290 7.61 3.71 -1.32
CA ASP A 290 6.98 5.00 -1.64
C ASP A 290 6.73 5.89 -0.41
N ALA A 291 6.45 5.30 0.76
CA ALA A 291 6.21 6.06 1.98
C ALA A 291 7.49 6.60 2.64
N LEU A 292 8.68 6.08 2.30
CA LEU A 292 9.93 6.47 2.98
C LEU A 292 10.34 7.93 2.71
N PRO A 293 10.36 8.44 1.47
CA PRO A 293 10.69 9.84 1.22
C PRO A 293 9.79 10.83 1.95
N PRO A 294 8.43 10.70 1.96
CA PRO A 294 7.58 11.57 2.75
C PRO A 294 7.88 11.53 4.25
N LEU A 295 8.10 10.34 4.82
CA LEU A 295 8.46 10.19 6.23
C LEU A 295 9.78 10.90 6.56
N LEU A 296 10.79 10.78 5.69
CA LEU A 296 12.07 11.48 5.84
C LEU A 296 11.90 12.98 5.73
N ALA A 297 11.18 13.48 4.73
CA ALA A 297 10.95 14.91 4.54
C ALA A 297 10.19 15.54 5.70
N LEU A 298 9.17 14.84 6.24
CA LEU A 298 8.42 15.30 7.40
C LEU A 298 9.17 15.16 8.72
N GLY A 299 10.29 14.43 8.74
CA GLY A 299 11.06 14.18 9.97
C GLY A 299 10.36 13.21 10.92
N ALA A 300 9.73 12.19 10.36
CA ALA A 300 9.02 11.17 11.13
C ALA A 300 9.93 10.41 12.10
N ARG A 301 9.34 9.94 13.19
CA ARG A 301 10.01 9.18 14.24
C ARG A 301 9.33 7.84 14.45
N LEU A 302 10.11 6.86 14.89
CA LEU A 302 9.65 5.51 15.23
C LEU A 302 9.72 5.32 16.74
N THR A 303 8.75 4.61 17.29
CA THR A 303 8.83 3.96 18.59
C THR A 303 9.10 2.48 18.34
N LEU A 304 10.25 2.01 18.78
CA LEU A 304 10.65 0.60 18.76
C LEU A 304 10.42 0.01 20.15
N ALA A 305 9.69 -1.09 20.22
CA ALA A 305 9.43 -1.78 21.48
C ALA A 305 10.26 -3.06 21.55
N GLY A 306 10.90 -3.27 22.67
CA GLY A 306 11.74 -4.42 22.97
C GLY A 306 11.59 -4.87 24.42
N PRO A 307 12.33 -5.90 24.85
CA PRO A 307 12.23 -6.46 26.20
C PRO A 307 12.64 -5.48 27.30
N ASP A 308 13.52 -4.51 27.00
CA ASP A 308 14.00 -3.49 27.94
C ASP A 308 13.15 -2.22 27.92
N GLY A 309 12.00 -2.24 27.24
CA GLY A 309 11.09 -1.10 27.09
C GLY A 309 11.07 -0.54 25.67
N ALA A 310 10.56 0.68 25.52
CA ALA A 310 10.45 1.35 24.25
C ALA A 310 11.54 2.42 24.08
N ARG A 311 12.04 2.57 22.83
CA ARG A 311 12.96 3.65 22.45
C ARG A 311 12.48 4.38 21.20
N ASP A 312 12.70 5.68 21.15
CA ASP A 312 12.36 6.51 20.00
C ASP A 312 13.58 6.74 19.10
N MET A 313 13.36 6.68 17.78
CA MET A 313 14.38 6.88 16.78
C MET A 313 13.83 7.69 15.59
N ALA A 314 14.65 8.55 14.97
CA ALA A 314 14.25 9.17 13.71
C ALA A 314 14.24 8.13 12.58
N VAL A 315 13.31 8.26 11.62
CA VAL A 315 13.30 7.39 10.42
C VAL A 315 14.62 7.49 9.66
N GLU A 316 15.25 8.65 9.66
CA GLU A 316 16.54 8.90 9.03
C GLU A 316 17.67 8.04 9.63
N ASP A 317 17.68 7.86 10.96
CA ASP A 317 18.66 7.04 11.67
C ASP A 317 18.32 5.55 11.62
N PHE A 318 17.06 5.22 11.32
CA PHE A 318 16.58 3.84 11.24
C PHE A 318 17.00 3.15 9.94
N LEU A 319 17.07 3.87 8.82
CA LEU A 319 17.46 3.34 7.51
C LEU A 319 18.99 3.29 7.38
N LEU A 320 19.57 2.09 7.30
CA LEU A 320 21.03 1.88 7.34
C LEU A 320 21.63 1.54 5.98
N GLY A 321 20.82 1.20 4.97
CA GLY A 321 21.30 0.79 3.65
C GLY A 321 20.29 -0.07 2.89
N TYR A 322 20.73 -0.71 1.82
CA TYR A 322 19.89 -1.55 1.00
C TYR A 322 19.24 -2.67 1.81
N ARG A 323 17.91 -2.59 2.01
CA ARG A 323 17.11 -3.52 2.83
C ARG A 323 17.68 -3.77 4.23
N ARG A 324 18.33 -2.76 4.82
CA ARG A 324 18.91 -2.81 6.17
C ARG A 324 18.37 -1.67 7.01
N ASN A 325 17.98 -2.00 8.23
CA ASN A 325 17.46 -1.06 9.21
C ASN A 325 18.03 -1.33 10.62
N ALA A 326 17.74 -0.45 11.57
CA ALA A 326 18.25 -0.49 12.95
C ALA A 326 17.31 -1.23 13.92
N LEU A 327 16.37 -2.05 13.43
CA LEU A 327 15.51 -2.88 14.28
C LEU A 327 16.34 -3.99 14.94
N GLY A 328 16.28 -4.07 16.26
CA GLY A 328 16.89 -5.16 17.02
C GLY A 328 16.23 -6.51 16.76
N ALA A 329 16.98 -7.60 17.03
CA ALA A 329 16.48 -8.95 16.78
C ALA A 329 15.24 -9.32 17.62
N ASP A 330 15.08 -8.70 18.78
CA ASP A 330 14.00 -8.87 19.75
C ASP A 330 13.03 -7.67 19.82
N GLU A 331 13.21 -6.69 18.93
CA GLU A 331 12.34 -5.52 18.84
C GLU A 331 11.25 -5.67 17.77
N VAL A 332 10.22 -4.84 17.89
CA VAL A 332 9.21 -4.59 16.89
C VAL A 332 9.00 -3.07 16.71
N ILE A 333 8.65 -2.63 15.50
CA ILE A 333 8.20 -1.27 15.27
C ILE A 333 6.79 -1.18 15.87
N ALA A 334 6.61 -0.37 16.90
CA ALA A 334 5.32 -0.22 17.56
C ALA A 334 4.49 0.90 16.95
N ARG A 335 5.08 2.09 16.78
CA ARG A 335 4.37 3.26 16.24
C ARG A 335 5.26 4.10 15.35
N VAL A 336 4.62 4.88 14.48
CA VAL A 336 5.25 5.88 13.62
C VAL A 336 4.60 7.22 13.90
N PHE A 337 5.37 8.18 14.41
CA PHE A 337 4.93 9.56 14.56
C PHE A 337 5.29 10.35 13.30
N ILE A 338 4.29 10.95 12.66
CA ILE A 338 4.42 11.76 11.45
C ILE A 338 4.13 13.22 11.83
N PRO A 339 5.15 14.09 11.92
CA PRO A 339 4.95 15.49 12.27
C PRO A 339 4.05 16.20 11.26
N ARG A 340 3.20 17.09 11.76
CA ARG A 340 2.39 17.97 10.92
C ARG A 340 3.26 19.07 10.31
N PRO A 341 3.21 19.29 9.00
CA PRO A 341 3.81 20.48 8.38
C PRO A 341 3.32 21.77 9.04
N ALA A 342 4.21 22.73 9.22
CA ALA A 342 3.83 24.03 9.75
C ALA A 342 2.77 24.71 8.85
N ARG A 343 1.92 25.55 9.43
CA ARG A 343 0.93 26.29 8.64
C ARG A 343 1.59 27.15 7.58
N GLY A 344 1.19 27.00 6.33
CA GLY A 344 1.77 27.71 5.19
C GLY A 344 3.10 27.12 4.66
N ALA A 345 3.53 25.99 5.21
CA ALA A 345 4.62 25.23 4.62
C ALA A 345 4.17 24.63 3.27
N ILE A 346 5.12 24.50 2.35
CA ILE A 346 4.96 23.77 1.11
C ILE A 346 5.38 22.31 1.38
N PHE A 347 4.45 21.37 1.24
CA PHE A 347 4.74 19.95 1.31
C PHE A 347 4.28 19.24 0.06
N ALA A 348 5.20 18.55 -0.60
CA ALA A 348 4.95 17.77 -1.79
C ALA A 348 5.54 16.37 -1.65
N ALA A 349 4.82 15.36 -2.12
CA ALA A 349 5.30 13.99 -2.25
C ALA A 349 4.97 13.50 -3.66
N GLU A 350 6.00 13.19 -4.43
CA GLU A 350 5.95 12.92 -5.85
C GLU A 350 6.37 11.48 -6.14
N LYS A 351 5.58 10.81 -6.97
CA LYS A 351 5.90 9.49 -7.51
C LYS A 351 6.03 9.56 -9.01
N LEU A 352 7.20 9.29 -9.54
CA LEU A 352 7.45 9.15 -10.97
C LEU A 352 7.61 7.67 -11.31
N SER A 353 6.75 7.16 -12.17
CA SER A 353 6.70 5.78 -12.62
C SER A 353 6.31 5.70 -14.09
N ARG A 354 6.48 4.55 -14.74
CA ARG A 354 6.18 4.38 -16.17
C ARG A 354 4.68 4.31 -16.45
N ARG A 355 3.91 3.77 -15.48
CA ARG A 355 2.44 3.77 -15.48
C ARG A 355 1.94 4.66 -14.36
N HIS A 356 0.73 5.18 -14.47
CA HIS A 356 0.13 5.98 -13.40
C HIS A 356 -0.18 5.11 -12.18
N ASP A 357 -0.81 3.97 -12.38
CA ASP A 357 -1.26 3.06 -11.34
C ASP A 357 -0.45 1.75 -11.35
N GLN A 358 -0.42 1.07 -10.21
CA GLN A 358 0.18 -0.26 -10.02
C GLN A 358 1.58 -0.35 -10.63
N ASP A 359 2.45 0.59 -10.29
CA ASP A 359 3.81 0.59 -10.79
C ASP A 359 4.81 0.96 -9.69
N ILE A 360 6.00 0.40 -9.80
CA ILE A 360 7.12 0.69 -8.90
C ILE A 360 7.70 2.05 -9.30
N SER A 361 7.98 2.88 -8.30
CA SER A 361 8.61 4.18 -8.52
C SER A 361 9.97 4.05 -9.21
N ALA A 362 10.14 4.74 -10.33
CA ALA A 362 11.47 5.06 -10.82
C ALA A 362 12.14 6.06 -9.89
N ILE A 363 11.34 7.03 -9.38
CA ILE A 363 11.74 8.05 -8.42
C ILE A 363 10.57 8.32 -7.48
N GLY A 364 10.85 8.34 -6.17
CA GLY A 364 10.07 9.02 -5.15
C GLY A 364 10.79 10.29 -4.73
N LEU A 365 10.11 11.43 -4.67
CA LEU A 365 10.66 12.69 -4.16
C LEU A 365 9.68 13.31 -3.19
N ALA A 366 10.15 13.70 -2.01
CA ALA A 366 9.36 14.47 -1.06
C ALA A 366 10.10 15.73 -0.65
N VAL A 367 9.38 16.85 -0.58
CA VAL A 367 9.93 18.16 -0.27
C VAL A 367 9.06 18.84 0.78
N LEU A 368 9.68 19.31 1.85
CA LEU A 368 9.06 20.18 2.85
C LEU A 368 9.83 21.48 2.90
N LEU A 369 9.16 22.62 2.66
CA LEU A 369 9.71 23.96 2.80
C LEU A 369 8.86 24.74 3.80
N GLU A 370 9.46 25.07 4.95
CA GLU A 370 8.89 26.01 5.91
C GLU A 370 9.42 27.40 5.58
N ARG A 371 8.58 28.44 5.71
CA ARG A 371 8.93 29.79 5.30
C ARG A 371 8.44 30.85 6.29
N ASP A 372 9.18 31.92 6.36
CA ASP A 372 8.77 33.19 6.97
C ASP A 372 8.72 34.25 5.87
N GLY A 373 7.52 34.70 5.51
CA GLY A 373 7.30 35.48 4.32
C GLY A 373 7.74 34.75 3.05
N ALA A 374 8.67 35.35 2.30
CA ALA A 374 9.22 34.78 1.09
C ALA A 374 10.42 33.85 1.34
N VAL A 375 11.07 33.94 2.53
CA VAL A 375 12.31 33.24 2.84
C VAL A 375 12.03 31.84 3.39
N ILE A 376 12.71 30.84 2.85
CA ILE A 376 12.69 29.47 3.35
C ILE A 376 13.53 29.41 4.62
N THR A 377 12.89 29.14 5.76
CA THR A 377 13.55 28.99 7.05
C THR A 377 14.04 27.57 7.29
N ARG A 378 13.37 26.58 6.67
CA ARG A 378 13.75 25.17 6.72
C ARG A 378 13.40 24.47 5.42
N ALA A 379 14.35 23.75 4.87
CA ALA A 379 14.14 22.87 3.72
C ALA A 379 14.47 21.42 4.10
N ARG A 380 13.64 20.48 3.68
CA ARG A 380 13.92 19.04 3.74
C ARG A 380 13.54 18.42 2.40
N ILE A 381 14.50 17.75 1.79
CA ILE A 381 14.35 17.08 0.50
C ILE A 381 14.75 15.62 0.69
N ALA A 382 13.86 14.69 0.39
CA ALA A 382 14.12 13.27 0.50
C ALA A 382 13.76 12.55 -0.79
N HIS A 383 14.55 11.54 -1.15
CA HIS A 383 14.40 10.78 -2.38
C HIS A 383 14.35 9.27 -2.13
N GLY A 384 13.68 8.54 -3.04
CA GLY A 384 13.70 7.09 -3.16
C GLY A 384 13.93 6.67 -4.60
N GLY A 385 14.47 5.48 -4.83
CA GLY A 385 14.83 5.00 -6.17
C GLY A 385 16.08 5.66 -6.78
N CYS A 386 16.75 6.49 -6.02
CA CYS A 386 17.89 7.30 -6.46
C CYS A 386 19.22 6.88 -5.81
N GLY A 387 19.24 5.76 -5.13
CA GLY A 387 20.41 5.25 -4.41
C GLY A 387 20.07 3.91 -3.73
N PRO A 388 20.97 3.38 -2.90
CA PRO A 388 20.78 2.08 -2.24
C PRO A 388 19.68 2.08 -1.17
N MET A 389 19.24 3.25 -0.72
CA MET A 389 18.14 3.44 0.23
C MET A 389 17.44 4.78 -0.02
N ALA A 390 16.26 4.97 0.56
CA ALA A 390 15.66 6.29 0.65
C ALA A 390 16.49 7.16 1.60
N ALA A 391 16.77 8.40 1.21
CA ALA A 391 17.64 9.29 1.96
C ALA A 391 17.25 10.77 1.77
N ARG A 392 17.73 11.63 2.66
CA ARG A 392 17.68 13.08 2.49
C ARG A 392 18.82 13.57 1.58
N ALA A 393 18.68 14.78 1.10
CA ALA A 393 19.68 15.47 0.29
C ALA A 393 20.10 16.82 0.94
N PRO A 394 20.88 16.80 2.04
CA PRO A 394 21.22 17.99 2.82
C PRO A 394 21.89 19.08 1.99
N GLU A 395 22.68 18.71 0.99
CA GLU A 395 23.38 19.65 0.10
C GLU A 395 22.38 20.46 -0.74
N ALA A 396 21.33 19.82 -1.25
CA ALA A 396 20.27 20.49 -2.00
C ALA A 396 19.35 21.32 -1.07
N GLU A 397 19.13 20.88 0.16
CA GLU A 397 18.39 21.63 1.19
C GLU A 397 19.10 22.93 1.54
N ALA A 398 20.44 22.90 1.69
CA ALA A 398 21.25 24.07 2.00
C ALA A 398 21.17 25.19 0.93
N VAL A 399 20.94 24.82 -0.33
CA VAL A 399 20.77 25.81 -1.42
C VAL A 399 19.47 26.61 -1.23
N LEU A 400 18.42 25.98 -0.71
CA LEU A 400 17.10 26.62 -0.52
C LEU A 400 17.01 27.39 0.79
N GLN A 401 17.70 26.94 1.83
CA GLN A 401 17.57 27.50 3.16
C GLN A 401 18.18 28.90 3.26
N GLY A 402 17.44 29.83 3.85
CA GLY A 402 17.84 31.24 3.97
C GLY A 402 17.58 32.08 2.72
N ALA A 403 16.98 31.52 1.67
CA ALA A 403 16.72 32.20 0.41
C ALA A 403 15.19 32.19 0.08
N PRO A 404 14.70 33.09 -0.76
CA PRO A 404 13.34 33.02 -1.27
C PRO A 404 13.21 31.86 -2.27
N PHE A 405 12.04 31.19 -2.28
CA PHE A 405 11.79 30.11 -3.24
C PHE A 405 11.52 30.71 -4.64
N THR A 406 12.55 30.77 -5.45
CA THR A 406 12.52 31.30 -6.84
C THR A 406 12.83 30.17 -7.83
N GLU A 407 12.54 30.41 -9.12
CA GLU A 407 12.92 29.48 -10.18
C GLU A 407 14.43 29.20 -10.20
N ALA A 408 15.24 30.23 -10.03
CA ALA A 408 16.70 30.10 -9.99
C ALA A 408 17.16 29.20 -8.83
N GLN A 409 16.56 29.38 -7.64
CA GLN A 409 16.85 28.54 -6.47
C GLN A 409 16.37 27.10 -6.65
N ALA A 410 15.18 26.89 -7.22
CA ALA A 410 14.67 25.55 -7.52
C ALA A 410 15.57 24.81 -8.53
N ARG A 411 16.07 25.52 -9.55
CA ARG A 411 17.04 24.97 -10.51
C ARG A 411 18.37 24.62 -9.85
N ALA A 412 18.93 25.54 -9.07
CA ALA A 412 20.22 25.33 -8.39
C ALA A 412 20.14 24.14 -7.41
N ALA A 413 19.08 24.07 -6.58
CA ALA A 413 18.86 22.93 -5.68
C ALA A 413 18.66 21.62 -6.46
N GLY A 414 17.95 21.65 -7.60
CA GLY A 414 17.77 20.52 -8.49
C GLY A 414 19.08 20.01 -9.10
N ASP A 415 19.96 20.92 -9.48
CA ASP A 415 21.29 20.58 -10.01
C ASP A 415 22.17 19.92 -8.94
N VAL A 416 22.16 20.45 -7.71
CA VAL A 416 22.87 19.86 -6.57
C VAL A 416 22.28 18.49 -6.21
N LEU A 417 20.94 18.35 -6.16
CA LEU A 417 20.29 17.08 -5.92
C LEU A 417 20.68 16.03 -6.97
N ALA A 418 20.67 16.40 -8.25
CA ALA A 418 21.05 15.50 -9.35
C ALA A 418 22.51 15.02 -9.27
N GLN A 419 23.41 15.80 -8.64
CA GLN A 419 24.80 15.41 -8.39
C GLN A 419 24.94 14.53 -7.13
N ALA A 420 24.15 14.80 -6.09
CA ALA A 420 24.21 14.08 -4.82
C ALA A 420 23.69 12.63 -4.89
N ILE A 421 22.75 12.34 -5.80
CA ILE A 421 22.18 11.01 -5.95
C ILE A 421 23.06 10.05 -6.74
N SER A 422 22.96 8.75 -6.42
CA SER A 422 23.72 7.67 -7.08
C SER A 422 22.78 6.59 -7.65
N PRO A 423 21.93 6.94 -8.64
CA PRO A 423 20.99 6.01 -9.23
C PRO A 423 21.69 5.01 -10.13
N MET A 424 21.11 3.81 -10.24
CA MET A 424 21.53 2.79 -11.20
C MET A 424 20.66 2.81 -12.46
N ASP A 425 21.15 2.18 -13.53
CA ASP A 425 20.35 1.86 -14.69
C ASP A 425 19.56 0.59 -14.42
N ASP A 426 18.26 0.60 -14.66
CA ASP A 426 17.40 -0.56 -14.59
C ASP A 426 16.25 -0.45 -15.61
N LEU A 427 15.36 -1.46 -15.61
CA LEU A 427 14.20 -1.48 -16.50
C LEU A 427 13.21 -0.32 -16.29
N ARG A 428 13.30 0.44 -15.16
CA ARG A 428 12.41 1.58 -14.82
C ARG A 428 12.95 2.90 -15.36
N GLY A 429 14.27 3.02 -15.56
CA GLY A 429 14.91 4.22 -16.07
C GLY A 429 16.42 4.19 -15.95
N THR A 430 17.09 4.99 -16.79
CA THR A 430 18.54 5.18 -16.70
C THR A 430 18.90 6.11 -15.55
N ALA A 431 20.16 6.05 -15.10
CA ALA A 431 20.71 6.97 -14.11
C ALA A 431 20.63 8.42 -14.60
N GLU A 432 20.89 8.67 -15.89
CA GLU A 432 20.78 9.98 -16.51
C GLU A 432 19.34 10.52 -16.44
N TYR A 433 18.34 9.68 -16.83
CA TYR A 433 16.92 10.03 -16.71
C TYR A 433 16.55 10.40 -15.29
N ARG A 434 16.99 9.63 -14.30
CA ARG A 434 16.66 9.87 -12.89
C ARG A 434 17.27 11.20 -12.40
N ARG A 435 18.50 11.53 -12.79
CA ARG A 435 19.11 12.84 -12.48
C ARG A 435 18.36 14.00 -13.12
N ALA A 436 18.00 13.88 -14.39
CA ALA A 436 17.18 14.89 -15.07
C ALA A 436 15.81 15.05 -14.43
N ALA A 437 15.19 13.93 -14.02
CA ALA A 437 13.85 13.93 -13.46
C ALA A 437 13.79 14.56 -12.06
N VAL A 438 14.73 14.27 -11.13
CA VAL A 438 14.72 14.92 -9.80
C VAL A 438 14.88 16.42 -9.89
N ARG A 439 15.74 16.91 -10.82
CA ARG A 439 15.87 18.34 -11.12
C ARG A 439 14.52 18.93 -11.56
N ASN A 440 13.87 18.29 -12.51
CA ASN A 440 12.60 18.78 -13.07
C ASN A 440 11.44 18.69 -12.07
N LEU A 441 11.45 17.73 -11.14
CA LEU A 441 10.43 17.63 -10.09
C LEU A 441 10.50 18.81 -9.11
N LEU A 442 11.71 19.28 -8.73
CA LEU A 442 11.87 20.51 -7.94
C LEU A 442 11.41 21.75 -8.69
N LEU A 443 11.74 21.84 -9.98
CA LEU A 443 11.28 22.93 -10.82
C LEU A 443 9.76 22.92 -10.99
N ARG A 444 9.15 21.74 -11.17
CA ARG A 444 7.70 21.56 -11.22
C ARG A 444 7.03 22.03 -9.91
N LEU A 445 7.63 21.73 -8.76
CA LEU A 445 7.14 22.21 -7.48
C LEU A 445 7.12 23.75 -7.44
N TYR A 446 8.20 24.40 -7.89
CA TYR A 446 8.23 25.86 -7.99
C TYR A 446 7.09 26.40 -8.89
N TRP A 447 6.92 25.85 -10.09
CA TRP A 447 5.88 26.32 -11.01
C TRP A 447 4.47 26.09 -10.47
N ARG A 448 4.21 25.00 -9.76
CA ARG A 448 2.94 24.72 -9.08
C ARG A 448 2.61 25.78 -8.02
N GLU A 449 3.61 26.21 -7.26
CA GLU A 449 3.44 27.24 -6.25
C GLU A 449 3.34 28.65 -6.85
N ALA A 450 4.11 28.95 -7.90
CA ALA A 450 4.15 30.26 -8.55
C ALA A 450 2.97 30.50 -9.49
N GLN A 451 2.40 29.44 -10.05
CA GLN A 451 1.29 29.47 -11.01
C GLN A 451 0.29 28.33 -10.71
N PRO A 452 -0.51 28.46 -9.65
CA PRO A 452 -1.45 27.40 -9.23
C PRO A 452 -2.45 26.96 -10.32
N ASP A 453 -2.77 27.85 -11.27
CA ASP A 453 -3.69 27.56 -12.38
C ASP A 453 -3.01 26.84 -13.55
N ALA A 454 -1.66 26.69 -13.54
CA ALA A 454 -0.95 25.97 -14.57
C ALA A 454 -1.15 24.44 -14.41
N ALA A 455 -1.47 23.74 -15.50
CA ALA A 455 -1.59 22.31 -15.51
C ALA A 455 -0.20 21.64 -15.36
N THR A 456 0.21 21.35 -14.12
CA THR A 456 1.47 20.69 -13.81
C THR A 456 1.32 19.18 -13.56
N GLU A 457 0.09 18.69 -13.48
CA GLU A 457 -0.25 17.27 -13.28
C GLU A 457 -0.74 16.66 -14.58
N ILE A 458 -0.31 15.42 -14.87
CA ILE A 458 -0.67 14.72 -16.11
C ILE A 458 -2.18 14.54 -16.25
N MET A 459 -2.91 14.35 -15.14
CA MET A 459 -4.35 14.19 -15.11
C MET A 459 -5.11 15.51 -15.30
N ALA A 460 -4.44 16.65 -15.09
CA ALA A 460 -4.97 17.98 -15.31
C ALA A 460 -4.73 18.50 -16.73
N LEU A 461 -3.90 17.80 -17.53
CA LEU A 461 -3.68 18.17 -18.93
C LEU A 461 -4.98 17.97 -19.72
N PRO A 462 -5.35 18.93 -20.62
CA PRO A 462 -6.50 18.74 -21.48
C PRO A 462 -6.31 17.45 -22.29
N THR A 463 -7.34 16.60 -22.29
CA THR A 463 -7.34 15.39 -23.11
C THR A 463 -7.12 15.82 -24.57
N PRO A 464 -6.10 15.30 -25.27
CA PRO A 464 -5.98 15.56 -26.69
C PRO A 464 -7.32 15.20 -27.35
N HIS A 465 -7.89 16.06 -28.14
CA HIS A 465 -9.14 15.79 -28.84
C HIS A 465 -9.00 14.42 -29.49
N ALA A 466 -9.84 13.47 -29.08
CA ALA A 466 -9.91 12.18 -29.75
C ALA A 466 -10.03 12.49 -31.25
N PRO A 467 -9.21 11.87 -32.11
CA PRO A 467 -9.34 12.06 -33.54
C PRO A 467 -10.80 11.77 -33.89
N ARG A 468 -11.50 12.74 -34.46
CA ARG A 468 -12.84 12.50 -35.02
C ARG A 468 -12.62 11.44 -36.08
N PHE A 469 -12.98 10.19 -35.78
CA PHE A 469 -13.11 9.19 -36.82
C PHE A 469 -14.17 9.76 -37.78
N ILE A 470 -13.70 10.26 -38.91
CA ILE A 470 -14.56 10.55 -40.05
C ILE A 470 -14.95 9.14 -40.50
N ALA A 471 -16.20 8.78 -40.20
CA ALA A 471 -16.78 7.57 -40.78
C ALA A 471 -16.70 7.67 -42.31
N PRO A 472 -16.38 6.55 -43.01
CA PRO A 472 -16.26 6.53 -44.47
C PRO A 472 -17.57 6.90 -45.16
#